data_2f27183ba2b534c7ca4eea7fc08922fd
#
_entry.id   2f27183ba2b534c7ca4eea7fc08922fd
#
_cell.length_a   1.000
_cell.length_b   1.000
_cell.length_c   1.000
_cell.angle_alpha   90.00
_cell.angle_beta   90.00
_cell.angle_gamma   90.00
#
_symmetry.space_group_name_H-M   'P 1'
#
loop_
_entity.id
_entity.type
_entity.pdbx_description
1 polymer ?
#
loop_
_entity_poly.entity_id
_entity_poly.type
_entity_poly.pdbx_seq_one_letter_code
_entity_poly.pdbx_strand_id
1 'polypeptide(L)'
;KEVNVVEYIGASCTRIVSFALITLDIFGIYFSPVISFFNIFTTLALLPFMKQFEKLAYVLIKDDKKEKDAFIDERLLQTPAVAISQCKHLTEEMAVLAKDNFISALKLLENYDKKIAAQIEENEARTDVYEDKLGTFLVKVCRKNLSVSDSHETSNLLHTIGDFERISDHALNMAEVAKEIFEKELTFSDEAVSEINNLKKAL
;
A
#
# COMPACT_ATOMS: atom_id res chain seq x y z
N LYS A 1 1.14 -8.53 1.70
CA LYS A 1 1.60 -7.67 2.85
C LYS A 1 2.65 -8.34 3.75
N GLU A 2 2.91 -9.65 3.59
CA GLU A 2 3.88 -10.40 4.40
C GLU A 2 5.34 -10.28 3.90
N VAL A 3 5.53 -9.79 2.67
CA VAL A 3 6.86 -9.80 2.01
C VAL A 3 7.80 -8.73 2.57
N ASN A 4 7.30 -7.58 3.02
CA ASN A 4 8.15 -6.45 3.39
C ASN A 4 8.92 -6.60 4.72
N VAL A 5 8.37 -7.27 5.72
CA VAL A 5 9.05 -7.43 7.02
C VAL A 5 10.15 -8.49 6.94
N VAL A 6 9.89 -9.58 6.22
CA VAL A 6 10.87 -10.65 6.01
C VAL A 6 12.04 -10.17 5.14
N GLU A 7 11.74 -9.38 4.12
CA GLU A 7 12.74 -8.80 3.23
C GLU A 7 13.58 -7.73 3.96
N TYR A 8 12.94 -6.93 4.82
CA TYR A 8 13.63 -5.94 5.65
C TYR A 8 14.52 -6.58 6.73
N ILE A 9 14.03 -7.62 7.42
CA ILE A 9 14.82 -8.38 8.41
C ILE A 9 15.95 -9.14 7.70
N GLY A 10 15.66 -9.77 6.56
CA GLY A 10 16.67 -10.44 5.72
C GLY A 10 17.75 -9.48 5.23
N ALA A 11 17.36 -8.31 4.70
CA ALA A 11 18.28 -7.28 4.25
C ALA A 11 19.10 -6.65 5.40
N SER A 12 18.50 -6.50 6.59
CA SER A 12 19.19 -6.00 7.77
C SER A 12 20.17 -7.02 8.33
N CYS A 13 19.81 -8.28 8.40
CA CYS A 13 20.72 -9.37 8.78
C CYS A 13 21.90 -9.48 7.79
N THR A 14 21.65 -9.39 6.48
CA THR A 14 22.69 -9.45 5.45
C THR A 14 23.64 -8.25 5.54
N ARG A 15 23.13 -7.05 5.84
CA ARG A 15 23.94 -5.84 6.04
C ARG A 15 24.82 -5.92 7.31
N ILE A 16 24.27 -6.45 8.41
CA ILE A 16 25.02 -6.64 9.66
C ILE A 16 26.14 -7.66 9.46
N VAL A 17 25.86 -8.77 8.78
CA VAL A 17 26.85 -9.80 8.45
C VAL A 17 27.91 -9.24 7.50
N SER A 18 27.53 -8.49 6.46
CA SER A 18 28.46 -7.86 5.53
C SER A 18 29.33 -6.79 6.23
N PHE A 19 28.76 -6.01 7.13
CA PHE A 19 29.50 -5.00 7.89
C PHE A 19 30.49 -5.64 8.86
N ALA A 20 30.11 -6.73 9.52
CA ALA A 20 31.01 -7.50 10.38
C ALA A 20 32.16 -8.15 9.57
N LEU A 21 31.89 -8.61 8.36
CA LEU A 21 32.92 -9.16 7.46
C LEU A 21 33.92 -8.08 6.99
N ILE A 22 33.43 -6.90 6.60
CA ILE A 22 34.24 -5.76 6.15
C ILE A 22 35.12 -5.23 7.31
N THR A 23 34.57 -5.14 8.52
CA THR A 23 35.38 -4.69 9.69
C THR A 23 36.44 -5.67 10.08
N LEU A 24 36.25 -6.97 9.90
CA LEU A 24 37.25 -8.01 10.13
C LEU A 24 38.37 -7.97 9.06
N ASP A 25 38.06 -7.67 7.81
CA ASP A 25 39.02 -7.47 6.72
C ASP A 25 39.91 -6.24 6.96
N ILE A 26 39.35 -5.14 7.45
CA ILE A 26 40.08 -3.90 7.75
C ILE A 26 41.09 -4.11 8.90
N PHE A 27 40.84 -5.03 9.84
CA PHE A 27 41.76 -5.34 10.96
C PHE A 27 42.82 -6.36 10.62
N GLY A 28 42.92 -6.86 9.37
CA GLY A 28 43.98 -7.78 8.93
C GLY A 28 43.98 -9.12 9.68
N ILE A 29 42.84 -9.50 10.27
CA ILE A 29 42.70 -10.79 10.94
C ILE A 29 42.41 -11.83 9.87
N TYR A 30 43.41 -12.67 9.58
CA TYR A 30 43.24 -13.83 8.70
C TYR A 30 42.05 -14.67 9.17
N PHE A 31 40.99 -14.75 8.35
CA PHE A 31 39.82 -15.56 8.62
C PHE A 31 40.24 -17.03 8.76
N SER A 32 40.26 -17.55 9.96
CA SER A 32 40.50 -18.97 10.17
C SER A 32 39.39 -19.77 9.45
N PRO A 33 39.71 -20.81 8.68
CA PRO A 33 38.70 -21.68 8.05
C PRO A 33 37.63 -22.17 9.02
N VAL A 34 37.95 -22.25 10.31
CA VAL A 34 37.07 -22.62 11.41
C VAL A 34 35.93 -21.60 11.59
N ILE A 35 36.23 -20.30 11.50
CA ILE A 35 35.22 -19.23 11.64
C ILE A 35 34.28 -19.23 10.44
N SER A 36 34.81 -19.42 9.23
CA SER A 36 34.00 -19.54 8.02
C SER A 36 33.08 -20.77 8.07
N PHE A 37 33.61 -21.91 8.54
CA PHE A 37 32.82 -23.13 8.70
C PHE A 37 31.72 -22.95 9.77
N PHE A 38 32.01 -22.29 10.88
CA PHE A 38 31.03 -21.98 11.93
C PHE A 38 29.93 -21.06 11.44
N ASN A 39 30.26 -20.02 10.67
CA ASN A 39 29.25 -19.10 10.10
C ASN A 39 28.35 -19.81 9.10
N ILE A 40 28.88 -20.63 8.20
CA ILE A 40 28.09 -21.42 7.26
C ILE A 40 27.20 -22.41 8.01
N PHE A 41 27.74 -23.10 8.99
CA PHE A 41 26.96 -24.05 9.81
C PHE A 41 25.81 -23.35 10.57
N THR A 42 26.10 -22.22 11.21
CA THR A 42 25.11 -21.44 11.96
C THR A 42 23.99 -20.92 11.02
N THR A 43 24.36 -20.44 9.84
CA THR A 43 23.39 -19.96 8.84
C THR A 43 22.49 -21.11 8.38
N LEU A 44 23.06 -22.26 8.04
CA LEU A 44 22.30 -23.44 7.64
C LEU A 44 21.41 -23.99 8.78
N ALA A 45 21.89 -23.96 10.01
CA ALA A 45 21.12 -24.39 11.18
C ALA A 45 19.94 -23.45 11.50
N LEU A 46 20.10 -22.13 11.27
CA LEU A 46 19.04 -21.14 11.52
C LEU A 46 18.02 -21.01 10.36
N LEU A 47 18.38 -21.43 9.14
CA LEU A 47 17.51 -21.37 7.97
C LEU A 47 16.11 -22.02 8.21
N PRO A 48 15.98 -23.22 8.77
CA PRO A 48 14.65 -23.82 9.02
C PRO A 48 13.84 -23.09 10.09
N PHE A 49 14.50 -22.29 10.94
CA PHE A 49 13.83 -21.52 12.00
C PHE A 49 13.33 -20.15 11.57
N MET A 50 13.62 -19.71 10.34
CA MET A 50 13.20 -18.40 9.80
C MET A 50 11.70 -18.15 9.97
N LYS A 51 10.86 -19.14 9.64
CA LYS A 51 9.40 -19.04 9.82
C LYS A 51 8.95 -18.95 11.28
N GLN A 52 9.73 -19.48 12.20
CA GLN A 52 9.45 -19.41 13.64
C GLN A 52 9.87 -18.06 14.21
N PHE A 53 10.98 -17.51 13.76
CA PHE A 53 11.40 -16.14 14.10
C PHE A 53 10.41 -15.10 13.55
N GLU A 54 9.89 -15.31 12.36
CA GLU A 54 8.81 -14.49 11.78
C GLU A 54 7.58 -14.50 12.68
N LYS A 55 7.08 -15.68 13.07
CA LYS A 55 5.94 -15.80 14.00
C LYS A 55 6.23 -15.16 15.36
N LEU A 56 7.44 -15.32 15.87
CA LEU A 56 7.84 -14.70 17.13
C LEU A 56 7.87 -13.17 17.02
N ALA A 57 8.36 -12.63 15.90
CA ALA A 57 8.34 -11.21 15.62
C ALA A 57 6.90 -10.66 15.58
N TYR A 58 5.95 -11.36 14.95
CA TYR A 58 4.53 -10.98 14.96
C TYR A 58 3.88 -11.02 16.36
N VAL A 59 4.35 -11.89 17.23
CA VAL A 59 3.85 -11.97 18.63
C VAL A 59 4.45 -10.88 19.50
N LEU A 60 5.73 -10.55 19.30
CA LEU A 60 6.44 -9.51 20.05
C LEU A 60 6.12 -8.10 19.60
N ILE A 61 5.97 -7.90 18.29
CA ILE A 61 5.51 -6.65 17.72
C ILE A 61 3.98 -6.70 17.72
N LYS A 62 3.40 -6.34 18.85
CA LYS A 62 1.96 -6.14 18.95
C LYS A 62 1.61 -4.98 18.03
N ASP A 63 1.02 -5.29 16.89
CA ASP A 63 0.52 -4.30 15.94
C ASP A 63 -0.49 -3.42 16.69
N ASP A 64 -0.07 -2.25 17.12
CA ASP A 64 -0.98 -1.24 17.60
C ASP A 64 -1.80 -0.80 16.38
N LYS A 65 -3.03 -1.33 16.30
CA LYS A 65 -3.99 -1.06 15.23
C LYS A 65 -4.34 0.42 15.06
N LYS A 66 -3.73 1.30 15.85
CA LYS A 66 -3.94 2.75 15.84
C LYS A 66 -2.92 3.56 15.03
N GLU A 67 -1.83 2.97 14.54
CA GLU A 67 -0.82 3.70 13.76
C GLU A 67 -0.52 3.09 12.38
N LYS A 68 -1.52 2.44 11.75
CA LYS A 68 -1.42 2.15 10.30
C LYS A 68 -1.47 3.40 9.43
N ASP A 69 -1.52 4.56 10.04
CA ASP A 69 -1.54 5.89 9.42
C ASP A 69 -0.17 6.59 9.38
N ALA A 70 0.92 5.95 9.72
CA ALA A 70 2.26 6.43 9.40
C ALA A 70 2.54 6.10 7.92
N PHE A 71 1.83 6.80 7.05
CA PHE A 71 1.75 6.53 5.63
C PHE A 71 3.13 6.49 4.98
N ILE A 72 3.99 7.47 5.25
CA ILE A 72 5.31 7.56 4.63
C ILE A 72 6.29 8.18 5.62
N ASP A 73 7.43 7.51 5.79
CA ASP A 73 8.51 8.04 6.61
C ASP A 73 9.17 9.24 5.91
N GLU A 74 9.16 10.41 6.52
CA GLU A 74 9.79 11.62 5.97
C GLU A 74 11.31 11.46 5.74
N ARG A 75 11.97 10.49 6.38
CA ARG A 75 13.37 10.16 6.13
C ARG A 75 13.62 9.70 4.69
N LEU A 76 12.62 9.15 4.02
CA LEU A 76 12.70 8.77 2.60
C LEU A 76 12.94 9.97 1.67
N LEU A 77 12.64 11.19 2.12
CA LEU A 77 12.96 12.41 1.36
C LEU A 77 14.47 12.61 1.12
N GLN A 78 15.34 11.88 1.83
CA GLN A 78 16.79 11.89 1.59
C GLN A 78 17.18 11.02 0.38
N THR A 79 16.31 10.09 -0.02
CA THR A 79 16.49 9.19 -1.17
C THR A 79 15.28 9.25 -2.08
N PRO A 80 15.18 10.28 -2.95
CA PRO A 80 13.98 10.58 -3.74
C PRO A 80 13.45 9.39 -4.56
N ALA A 81 14.32 8.61 -5.20
CA ALA A 81 13.92 7.45 -5.98
C ALA A 81 13.18 6.38 -5.13
N VAL A 82 13.62 6.17 -3.87
CA VAL A 82 12.95 5.25 -2.95
C VAL A 82 11.63 5.83 -2.48
N ALA A 83 11.58 7.15 -2.23
CA ALA A 83 10.36 7.86 -1.86
C ALA A 83 9.29 7.72 -2.96
N ILE A 84 9.65 7.91 -4.22
CA ILE A 84 8.75 7.79 -5.37
C ILE A 84 8.24 6.34 -5.50
N SER A 85 9.11 5.35 -5.37
CA SER A 85 8.72 3.94 -5.39
C SER A 85 7.72 3.60 -4.29
N GLN A 86 7.90 4.14 -3.09
CA GLN A 86 6.95 3.95 -1.99
C GLN A 86 5.62 4.66 -2.25
N CYS A 87 5.64 5.88 -2.78
CA CYS A 87 4.42 6.58 -3.19
C CYS A 87 3.65 5.80 -4.25
N LYS A 88 4.35 5.25 -5.25
CA LYS A 88 3.73 4.42 -6.28
C LYS A 88 3.00 3.22 -5.68
N HIS A 89 3.64 2.50 -4.77
CA HIS A 89 3.01 1.35 -4.09
C HIS A 89 1.74 1.76 -3.33
N LEU A 90 1.78 2.88 -2.59
CA LEU A 90 0.61 3.39 -1.88
C LEU A 90 -0.48 3.88 -2.84
N THR A 91 -0.11 4.44 -3.99
CA THR A 91 -1.07 4.80 -5.05
C THR A 91 -1.73 3.56 -5.64
N GLU A 92 -1.01 2.45 -5.80
CA GLU A 92 -1.58 1.16 -6.21
C GLU A 92 -2.56 0.60 -5.17
N GLU A 93 -2.26 0.73 -3.87
CA GLU A 93 -3.21 0.35 -2.80
C GLU A 93 -4.48 1.22 -2.85
N MET A 94 -4.32 2.53 -3.05
CA MET A 94 -5.43 3.47 -3.22
C MET A 94 -6.31 3.12 -4.44
N ALA A 95 -5.69 2.76 -5.56
CA ALA A 95 -6.39 2.32 -6.78
C ALA A 95 -7.27 1.10 -6.53
N VAL A 96 -6.75 0.09 -5.80
CA VAL A 96 -7.53 -1.10 -5.43
C VAL A 96 -8.71 -0.71 -4.55
N LEU A 97 -8.50 0.18 -3.59
CA LEU A 97 -9.56 0.65 -2.69
C LEU A 97 -10.66 1.38 -3.46
N ALA A 98 -10.31 2.34 -4.33
CA ALA A 98 -11.25 3.09 -5.14
C ALA A 98 -12.04 2.18 -6.11
N LYS A 99 -11.35 1.24 -6.77
CA LYS A 99 -11.98 0.24 -7.63
C LYS A 99 -13.00 -0.62 -6.87
N ASP A 100 -12.61 -1.17 -5.72
CA ASP A 100 -13.47 -2.05 -4.94
C ASP A 100 -14.68 -1.27 -4.38
N ASN A 101 -14.48 0.00 -4.04
CA ASN A 101 -15.54 0.91 -3.62
C ASN A 101 -16.55 1.14 -4.75
N PHE A 102 -16.07 1.44 -5.95
CA PHE A 102 -16.90 1.67 -7.13
C PHE A 102 -17.72 0.42 -7.53
N ILE A 103 -17.07 -0.76 -7.53
CA ILE A 103 -17.79 -2.03 -7.80
C ILE A 103 -18.87 -2.31 -6.75
N SER A 104 -18.61 -1.96 -5.49
CA SER A 104 -19.56 -2.13 -4.40
C SER A 104 -20.76 -1.18 -4.56
N ALA A 105 -20.51 0.06 -4.98
CA ALA A 105 -21.57 1.03 -5.28
C ALA A 105 -22.46 0.60 -6.44
N LEU A 106 -21.89 0.02 -7.50
CA LEU A 106 -22.67 -0.57 -8.60
C LEU A 106 -23.60 -1.70 -8.15
N LYS A 107 -23.18 -2.50 -7.16
CA LYS A 107 -24.03 -3.56 -6.59
C LYS A 107 -25.15 -3.00 -5.74
N LEU A 108 -24.95 -1.88 -5.04
CA LEU A 108 -25.97 -1.23 -4.23
C LEU A 108 -27.14 -0.72 -5.08
N LEU A 109 -26.90 -0.30 -6.31
CA LEU A 109 -28.00 0.12 -7.22
C LEU A 109 -28.97 -1.02 -7.56
N GLU A 110 -28.52 -2.28 -7.49
CA GLU A 110 -29.39 -3.45 -7.72
C GLU A 110 -30.10 -3.90 -6.44
N ASN A 111 -29.36 -3.90 -5.33
CA ASN A 111 -29.90 -4.33 -4.04
C ASN A 111 -29.21 -3.54 -2.92
N TYR A 112 -29.96 -2.65 -2.29
CA TYR A 112 -29.44 -1.80 -1.22
C TYR A 112 -29.14 -2.61 0.05
N ASP A 113 -27.90 -2.50 0.53
CA ASP A 113 -27.46 -3.02 1.83
C ASP A 113 -26.77 -1.91 2.63
N LYS A 114 -27.36 -1.59 3.79
CA LYS A 114 -26.85 -0.54 4.69
C LYS A 114 -25.40 -0.79 5.15
N LYS A 115 -24.96 -2.05 5.26
CA LYS A 115 -23.60 -2.37 5.67
C LYS A 115 -22.59 -2.06 4.56
N ILE A 116 -22.98 -2.38 3.32
CA ILE A 116 -22.15 -2.07 2.14
C ILE A 116 -22.08 -0.56 1.95
N ALA A 117 -23.19 0.17 2.14
CA ALA A 117 -23.20 1.63 2.07
C ALA A 117 -22.26 2.28 3.10
N ALA A 118 -22.31 1.82 4.36
CA ALA A 118 -21.37 2.28 5.41
C ALA A 118 -19.91 1.94 5.11
N GLN A 119 -19.64 0.79 4.47
CA GLN A 119 -18.29 0.41 4.06
C GLN A 119 -17.77 1.30 2.92
N ILE A 120 -18.66 1.73 2.00
CA ILE A 120 -18.30 2.66 0.93
C ILE A 120 -17.89 4.02 1.51
N GLU A 121 -18.67 4.53 2.47
CA GLU A 121 -18.38 5.79 3.17
C GLU A 121 -17.04 5.71 3.93
N GLU A 122 -16.78 4.60 4.64
CA GLU A 122 -15.49 4.38 5.31
C GLU A 122 -14.32 4.30 4.33
N ASN A 123 -14.50 3.64 3.19
CA ASN A 123 -13.47 3.49 2.17
C ASN A 123 -13.17 4.82 1.46
N GLU A 124 -14.20 5.63 1.20
CA GLU A 124 -14.04 6.97 0.62
C GLU A 124 -13.23 7.86 1.58
N ALA A 125 -13.61 7.95 2.87
CA ALA A 125 -12.85 8.70 3.87
C ALA A 125 -11.38 8.22 3.98
N ARG A 126 -11.11 6.94 3.75
CA ARG A 126 -9.72 6.42 3.67
C ARG A 126 -9.02 6.88 2.40
N THR A 127 -9.72 6.93 1.27
CA THR A 127 -9.16 7.38 -0.01
C THR A 127 -8.78 8.86 0.05
N ASP A 128 -9.58 9.70 0.68
CA ASP A 128 -9.26 11.11 0.98
C ASP A 128 -7.98 11.25 1.79
N VAL A 129 -7.83 10.45 2.85
CA VAL A 129 -6.61 10.43 3.66
C VAL A 129 -5.39 10.02 2.84
N TYR A 130 -5.55 9.08 1.87
CA TYR A 130 -4.47 8.70 0.95
C TYR A 130 -4.09 9.88 0.05
N GLU A 131 -5.08 10.56 -0.55
CA GLU A 131 -4.86 11.70 -1.44
C GLU A 131 -4.10 12.82 -0.73
N ASP A 132 -4.58 13.28 0.43
CA ASP A 132 -3.98 14.38 1.20
C ASP A 132 -2.54 14.06 1.62
N LYS A 133 -2.29 12.88 2.19
CA LYS A 133 -0.96 12.50 2.68
C LYS A 133 0.03 12.24 1.55
N LEU A 134 -0.39 11.51 0.50
CA LEU A 134 0.45 11.26 -0.67
C LEU A 134 0.74 12.55 -1.42
N GLY A 135 -0.28 13.39 -1.65
CA GLY A 135 -0.13 14.68 -2.31
C GLY A 135 0.85 15.60 -1.58
N THR A 136 0.66 15.75 -0.27
CA THR A 136 1.57 16.53 0.58
C THR A 136 3.01 15.99 0.53
N PHE A 137 3.19 14.68 0.56
CA PHE A 137 4.52 14.06 0.53
C PHE A 137 5.17 14.20 -0.86
N LEU A 138 4.44 13.95 -1.95
CA LEU A 138 4.92 14.09 -3.33
C LEU A 138 5.33 15.54 -3.62
N VAL A 139 4.62 16.54 -3.11
CA VAL A 139 5.03 17.96 -3.21
C VAL A 139 6.36 18.20 -2.50
N LYS A 140 6.64 17.55 -1.35
CA LYS A 140 7.95 17.62 -0.69
C LYS A 140 9.04 16.93 -1.52
N VAL A 141 8.73 15.82 -2.18
CA VAL A 141 9.63 15.10 -3.09
C VAL A 141 9.99 15.98 -4.30
N CYS A 142 9.01 16.67 -4.91
CA CYS A 142 9.24 17.58 -6.03
C CYS A 142 10.25 18.72 -5.74
N ARG A 143 10.41 19.07 -4.47
CA ARG A 143 11.38 20.10 -4.04
C ARG A 143 12.83 19.59 -3.96
N LYS A 144 13.04 18.29 -4.20
CA LYS A 144 14.37 17.68 -4.21
C LYS A 144 14.96 17.71 -5.62
N ASN A 145 16.28 17.48 -5.71
CA ASN A 145 16.95 17.35 -7.01
C ASN A 145 16.56 16.01 -7.65
N LEU A 146 15.52 16.02 -8.47
CA LEU A 146 15.03 14.86 -9.19
C LEU A 146 15.68 14.72 -10.56
N SER A 147 15.82 13.51 -11.06
CA SER A 147 16.06 13.26 -12.48
C SER A 147 14.82 13.69 -13.30
N VAL A 148 14.98 13.86 -14.60
CA VAL A 148 13.85 14.16 -15.50
C VAL A 148 12.79 13.05 -15.42
N SER A 149 13.21 11.80 -15.39
CA SER A 149 12.32 10.65 -15.26
C SER A 149 11.54 10.66 -13.93
N ASP A 150 12.23 10.89 -12.81
CA ASP A 150 11.61 10.95 -11.49
C ASP A 150 10.62 12.11 -11.37
N SER A 151 10.94 13.25 -11.99
CA SER A 151 10.04 14.41 -12.02
C SER A 151 8.75 14.10 -12.78
N HIS A 152 8.84 13.41 -13.92
CA HIS A 152 7.67 12.96 -14.68
C HIS A 152 6.84 11.96 -13.89
N GLU A 153 7.48 10.96 -13.26
CA GLU A 153 6.78 9.96 -12.45
C GLU A 153 6.06 10.59 -11.25
N THR A 154 6.72 11.52 -10.56
CA THR A 154 6.11 12.26 -9.44
C THR A 154 4.90 13.08 -9.88
N SER A 155 4.99 13.76 -11.04
CA SER A 155 3.87 14.51 -11.61
C SER A 155 2.71 13.60 -11.99
N ASN A 156 2.98 12.45 -12.61
CA ASN A 156 1.95 11.48 -12.95
C ASN A 156 1.25 10.94 -11.70
N LEU A 157 2.00 10.61 -10.66
CA LEU A 157 1.42 10.16 -9.38
C LEU A 157 0.50 11.21 -8.76
N LEU A 158 0.90 12.51 -8.77
CA LEU A 158 0.08 13.60 -8.27
C LEU A 158 -1.27 13.72 -8.99
N HIS A 159 -1.31 13.50 -10.29
CA HIS A 159 -2.57 13.48 -11.05
C HIS A 159 -3.38 12.21 -10.75
N THR A 160 -2.70 11.07 -10.70
CA THR A 160 -3.36 9.77 -10.53
C THR A 160 -4.05 9.62 -9.16
N ILE A 161 -3.46 10.16 -8.08
CA ILE A 161 -4.12 10.11 -6.77
C ILE A 161 -5.43 10.90 -6.75
N GLY A 162 -5.48 12.07 -7.40
CA GLY A 162 -6.71 12.85 -7.52
C GLY A 162 -7.77 12.15 -8.39
N ASP A 163 -7.36 11.38 -9.41
CA ASP A 163 -8.29 10.60 -10.21
C ASP A 163 -8.91 9.44 -9.40
N PHE A 164 -8.14 8.77 -8.54
CA PHE A 164 -8.64 7.70 -7.68
C PHE A 164 -9.54 8.22 -6.55
N GLU A 165 -9.25 9.39 -5.99
CA GLU A 165 -10.14 10.08 -5.05
C GLU A 165 -11.49 10.33 -5.71
N ARG A 166 -11.52 10.93 -6.92
CA ARG A 166 -12.77 11.17 -7.67
C ARG A 166 -13.57 9.89 -7.94
N ILE A 167 -12.91 8.79 -8.26
CA ILE A 167 -13.59 7.50 -8.46
C ILE A 167 -14.27 7.06 -7.16
N SER A 168 -13.61 7.23 -6.02
CA SER A 168 -14.16 6.87 -4.71
C SER A 168 -15.30 7.80 -4.31
N ASP A 169 -15.18 9.12 -4.56
CA ASP A 169 -16.23 10.10 -4.34
C ASP A 169 -17.47 9.79 -5.18
N HIS A 170 -17.30 9.45 -6.46
CA HIS A 170 -18.41 8.99 -7.29
C HIS A 170 -19.06 7.70 -6.78
N ALA A 171 -18.29 6.79 -6.19
CA ALA A 171 -18.86 5.60 -5.56
C ALA A 171 -19.72 5.93 -4.35
N LEU A 172 -19.31 6.91 -3.52
CA LEU A 172 -20.12 7.41 -2.41
C LEU A 172 -21.42 8.05 -2.92
N ASN A 173 -21.35 8.94 -3.93
CA ASN A 173 -22.52 9.55 -4.55
C ASN A 173 -23.51 8.49 -5.10
N MET A 174 -23.00 7.42 -5.71
CA MET A 174 -23.82 6.30 -6.17
C MET A 174 -24.49 5.55 -5.01
N ALA A 175 -23.79 5.38 -3.88
CA ALA A 175 -24.36 4.75 -2.70
C ALA A 175 -25.48 5.59 -2.08
N GLU A 176 -25.36 6.93 -2.09
CA GLU A 176 -26.41 7.85 -1.67
C GLU A 176 -27.64 7.75 -2.57
N VAL A 177 -27.45 7.71 -3.90
CA VAL A 177 -28.53 7.51 -4.86
C VAL A 177 -29.20 6.15 -4.65
N ALA A 178 -28.45 5.08 -4.41
CA ALA A 178 -29.01 3.76 -4.14
C ALA A 178 -29.87 3.75 -2.86
N LYS A 179 -29.44 4.49 -1.82
CA LYS A 179 -30.21 4.70 -0.60
C LYS A 179 -31.53 5.43 -0.88
N GLU A 180 -31.47 6.50 -1.68
CA GLU A 180 -32.67 7.29 -2.04
C GLU A 180 -33.68 6.44 -2.84
N ILE A 181 -33.18 5.62 -3.79
CA ILE A 181 -34.02 4.68 -4.56
C ILE A 181 -34.72 3.71 -3.63
N PHE A 182 -33.98 3.14 -2.67
CA PHE A 182 -34.54 2.20 -1.69
C PHE A 182 -35.57 2.85 -0.75
N GLU A 183 -35.28 4.04 -0.21
CA GLU A 183 -36.15 4.76 0.73
C GLU A 183 -37.48 5.24 0.06
N LYS A 184 -37.41 5.59 -1.23
CA LYS A 184 -38.57 6.04 -2.02
C LYS A 184 -39.27 4.92 -2.78
N GLU A 185 -38.84 3.66 -2.61
CA GLU A 185 -39.38 2.49 -3.30
C GLU A 185 -39.43 2.66 -4.84
N LEU A 186 -38.40 3.30 -5.40
CA LEU A 186 -38.31 3.55 -6.84
C LEU A 186 -37.83 2.29 -7.55
N THR A 187 -38.34 2.09 -8.78
CA THR A 187 -37.88 0.98 -9.65
C THR A 187 -37.36 1.54 -10.97
N PHE A 188 -36.27 0.96 -11.44
CA PHE A 188 -35.74 1.27 -12.77
C PHE A 188 -36.65 0.69 -13.86
N SER A 189 -36.75 1.37 -15.00
CA SER A 189 -37.33 0.78 -16.21
C SER A 189 -36.42 -0.35 -16.76
N ASP A 190 -37.02 -1.24 -17.56
CA ASP A 190 -36.25 -2.33 -18.21
C ASP A 190 -35.11 -1.80 -19.09
N GLU A 191 -35.33 -0.65 -19.75
CA GLU A 191 -34.28 0.04 -20.53
C GLU A 191 -33.12 0.51 -19.65
N ALA A 192 -33.43 1.19 -18.52
CA ALA A 192 -32.38 1.65 -17.57
C ALA A 192 -31.59 0.50 -16.98
N VAL A 193 -32.24 -0.62 -16.64
CA VAL A 193 -31.55 -1.84 -16.18
C VAL A 193 -30.62 -2.39 -17.26
N SER A 194 -31.05 -2.38 -18.54
CA SER A 194 -30.22 -2.81 -19.67
C SER A 194 -29.00 -1.91 -19.85
N GLU A 195 -29.15 -0.60 -19.74
CA GLU A 195 -28.05 0.37 -19.84
C GLU A 195 -27.03 0.22 -18.71
N ILE A 196 -27.49 0.07 -17.47
CA ILE A 196 -26.64 -0.18 -16.30
C ILE A 196 -25.85 -1.48 -16.50
N ASN A 197 -26.47 -2.54 -16.99
CA ASN A 197 -25.80 -3.80 -17.27
C ASN A 197 -24.77 -3.69 -18.40
N ASN A 198 -24.99 -2.87 -19.42
CA ASN A 198 -24.01 -2.59 -20.45
C ASN A 198 -22.82 -1.81 -19.91
N LEU A 199 -23.07 -0.82 -19.04
CA LEU A 199 -22.00 -0.09 -18.35
C LEU A 199 -21.13 -1.01 -17.49
N LYS A 200 -21.75 -1.93 -16.73
CA LYS A 200 -21.03 -2.92 -15.91
C LYS A 200 -20.14 -3.86 -16.72
N LYS A 201 -20.50 -4.18 -17.95
CA LYS A 201 -19.70 -5.02 -18.83
C LYS A 201 -18.52 -4.27 -19.46
N ALA A 202 -18.61 -2.95 -19.54
CA ALA A 202 -17.56 -2.10 -20.10
C ALA A 202 -16.48 -1.70 -19.08
N LEU A 203 -16.77 -1.87 -17.78
CA LEU A 203 -15.88 -1.62 -16.64
C LEU A 203 -15.17 -2.90 -16.18
#